data_c48ddd83c012f05efff86091a7512e5b
#
_entry.id   c48ddd83c012f05efff86091a7512e5b
#
_cell.length_a   1.000
_cell.length_b   1.000
_cell.length_c   1.000
_cell.angle_alpha   90.00
_cell.angle_beta   90.00
_cell.angle_gamma   90.00
#
_symmetry.space_group_name_H-M   'P 1'
#
loop_
_entity.id
_entity.type
_entity.pdbx_description
1 polymer ?
#
loop_
_entity_poly.entity_id
_entity_poly.type
_entity_poly.pdbx_seq_one_letter_code
_entity_poly.pdbx_strand_id
1 'polypeptide(L)'
;DKKNNWHNLELTQGVMVTDAFIIGSGFINAAAVKHGVYMQPQTKEQVIAQCLSDLASGYIHKYGYDKFVIQCIDSVLAHAPTNTSALAMKSNYHSIQLSYVAHQVGSPPPDTLKVNYPQIYKLFEERNNVYRKLDEIGFVEMPKEIYQTWLNSVNKEKERREHDIRYQNALRLIE
;
A
#
# COMPACT_ATOMS: atom_id res chain seq x y z
N ASP A 1 15.12 10.85 -20.33
CA ASP A 1 16.03 10.68 -21.48
C ASP A 1 15.52 11.51 -22.65
N LYS A 2 16.43 12.11 -23.46
CA LYS A 2 16.12 12.91 -24.65
C LYS A 2 15.35 12.14 -25.76
N LYS A 3 15.16 10.84 -25.61
CA LYS A 3 14.45 9.94 -26.53
C LYS A 3 13.09 9.45 -26.00
N ASN A 4 12.54 10.05 -24.94
CA ASN A 4 11.30 9.59 -24.28
C ASN A 4 11.29 8.09 -23.87
N ASN A 5 12.45 7.52 -23.60
CA ASN A 5 12.53 6.18 -23.06
C ASN A 5 12.27 6.22 -21.56
N TRP A 6 11.32 5.44 -21.10
CA TRP A 6 11.02 5.26 -19.69
C TRP A 6 11.88 4.15 -19.09
N HIS A 7 12.29 4.32 -17.84
CA HIS A 7 13.13 3.37 -17.14
C HIS A 7 12.55 3.16 -15.72
N ASN A 8 12.61 1.93 -15.26
CA ASN A 8 12.30 1.64 -13.87
C ASN A 8 13.55 1.93 -13.02
N LEU A 9 13.37 2.74 -11.97
CA LEU A 9 14.42 3.05 -11.02
C LEU A 9 14.08 2.40 -9.67
N GLU A 10 14.95 1.50 -9.23
CA GLU A 10 14.88 0.95 -7.88
C GLU A 10 15.59 1.92 -6.93
N LEU A 11 14.83 2.57 -6.04
CA LEU A 11 15.32 3.69 -5.24
C LEU A 11 16.20 3.27 -4.06
N THR A 12 16.03 2.05 -3.53
CA THR A 12 16.82 1.59 -2.37
C THR A 12 18.28 1.32 -2.74
N GLN A 13 18.53 0.95 -3.98
CA GLN A 13 19.88 0.70 -4.51
C GLN A 13 20.32 1.75 -5.55
N GLY A 14 19.39 2.59 -6.02
CA GLY A 14 19.67 3.60 -7.03
C GLY A 14 20.02 3.04 -8.41
N VAL A 15 19.53 1.85 -8.76
CA VAL A 15 19.83 1.16 -10.01
C VAL A 15 18.63 1.11 -10.94
N MET A 16 18.92 1.12 -12.25
CA MET A 16 17.90 0.87 -13.26
C MET A 16 17.60 -0.63 -13.34
N VAL A 17 16.31 -0.97 -13.36
CA VAL A 17 15.86 -2.36 -13.38
C VAL A 17 14.92 -2.60 -14.57
N THR A 18 14.78 -3.87 -14.95
CA THR A 18 13.86 -4.28 -16.01
C THR A 18 12.44 -4.44 -15.51
N ASP A 19 11.45 -4.40 -16.40
CA ASP A 19 10.06 -4.70 -16.10
C ASP A 19 9.91 -6.09 -15.47
N ALA A 20 10.64 -7.07 -15.98
CA ALA A 20 10.64 -8.44 -15.46
C ALA A 20 11.11 -8.49 -13.99
N PHE A 21 12.09 -7.67 -13.62
CA PHE A 21 12.54 -7.57 -12.23
C PHE A 21 11.42 -7.04 -11.32
N ILE A 22 10.75 -5.95 -11.73
CA ILE A 22 9.65 -5.35 -10.95
C ILE A 22 8.49 -6.35 -10.79
N ILE A 23 8.06 -6.98 -11.88
CA ILE A 23 6.97 -7.97 -11.86
C ILE A 23 7.32 -9.17 -10.99
N GLY A 24 8.57 -9.64 -11.04
CA GLY A 24 9.04 -10.79 -10.27
C GLY A 24 9.35 -10.48 -8.80
N SER A 25 9.59 -9.23 -8.44
CA SER A 25 9.96 -8.82 -7.07
C SER A 25 8.76 -8.58 -6.14
N GLY A 26 7.54 -8.46 -6.69
CA GLY A 26 6.33 -8.14 -5.94
C GLY A 26 5.11 -8.94 -6.38
N PHE A 27 4.05 -8.86 -5.57
CA PHE A 27 2.74 -9.42 -5.94
C PHE A 27 2.01 -8.44 -6.88
N ILE A 28 2.41 -8.44 -8.16
CA ILE A 28 1.81 -7.58 -9.17
C ILE A 28 0.82 -8.37 -10.01
N ASN A 29 -0.45 -8.00 -9.91
CA ASN A 29 -1.54 -8.58 -10.68
C ASN A 29 -1.55 -8.04 -12.12
N ALA A 30 -1.72 -8.91 -13.11
CA ALA A 30 -1.82 -8.53 -14.52
C ALA A 30 -2.99 -7.55 -14.78
N ALA A 31 -4.10 -7.65 -14.04
CA ALA A 31 -5.21 -6.71 -14.14
C ALA A 31 -4.78 -5.30 -13.69
N ALA A 32 -4.05 -5.17 -12.61
CA ALA A 32 -3.54 -3.87 -12.12
C ALA A 32 -2.55 -3.23 -13.11
N VAL A 33 -1.71 -4.03 -13.76
CA VAL A 33 -0.85 -3.53 -14.86
C VAL A 33 -1.69 -3.04 -16.03
N LYS A 34 -2.72 -3.80 -16.44
CA LYS A 34 -3.65 -3.42 -17.52
C LYS A 34 -4.40 -2.13 -17.22
N HIS A 35 -4.76 -1.90 -15.97
CA HIS A 35 -5.44 -0.67 -15.51
C HIS A 35 -4.47 0.49 -15.21
N GLY A 36 -3.17 0.33 -15.49
CA GLY A 36 -2.17 1.38 -15.32
C GLY A 36 -1.84 1.73 -13.86
N VAL A 37 -2.08 0.81 -12.94
CA VAL A 37 -1.70 0.97 -11.52
C VAL A 37 -0.20 0.80 -11.33
N TYR A 38 0.40 -0.12 -12.09
CA TYR A 38 1.83 -0.39 -12.10
C TYR A 38 2.40 -0.21 -13.51
N MET A 39 3.71 -0.01 -13.59
CA MET A 39 4.47 0.04 -14.85
C MET A 39 4.07 1.20 -15.77
N GLN A 40 3.48 2.26 -15.22
CA GLN A 40 3.16 3.47 -15.96
C GLN A 40 4.10 4.62 -15.60
N PRO A 41 4.47 5.44 -16.59
CA PRO A 41 5.20 6.67 -16.34
C PRO A 41 4.43 7.57 -15.38
N GLN A 42 5.10 8.09 -14.36
CA GLN A 42 4.49 8.99 -13.39
C GLN A 42 4.86 10.44 -13.69
N THR A 43 3.92 11.35 -13.49
CA THR A 43 4.21 12.79 -13.48
C THR A 43 4.97 13.17 -12.21
N LYS A 44 5.56 14.36 -12.19
CA LYS A 44 6.25 14.87 -11.00
C LYS A 44 5.31 14.97 -9.80
N GLU A 45 4.07 15.38 -10.04
CA GLU A 45 3.02 15.50 -9.04
C GLU A 45 2.65 14.12 -8.45
N GLN A 46 2.58 13.08 -9.30
CA GLN A 46 2.32 11.71 -8.86
C GLN A 46 3.47 11.13 -8.04
N VAL A 47 4.72 11.44 -8.39
CA VAL A 47 5.89 11.05 -7.60
C VAL A 47 5.86 11.71 -6.22
N ILE A 48 5.54 13.01 -6.14
CA ILE A 48 5.40 13.73 -4.87
C ILE A 48 4.23 13.14 -4.05
N ALA A 49 3.11 12.84 -4.71
CA ALA A 49 1.98 12.18 -4.06
C ALA A 49 2.37 10.80 -3.50
N GLN A 50 3.21 10.02 -4.19
CA GLN A 50 3.73 8.75 -3.66
C GLN A 50 4.56 8.98 -2.40
N CYS A 51 5.48 9.96 -2.39
CA CYS A 51 6.26 10.28 -1.18
C CYS A 51 5.34 10.67 0.00
N LEU A 52 4.26 11.41 -0.27
CA LEU A 52 3.27 11.77 0.76
C LEU A 52 2.48 10.55 1.25
N SER A 53 2.18 9.60 0.36
CA SER A 53 1.55 8.32 0.72
C SER A 53 2.45 7.49 1.64
N ASP A 54 3.75 7.43 1.34
CA ASP A 54 4.73 6.71 2.15
C ASP A 54 4.90 7.36 3.54
N LEU A 55 4.91 8.70 3.59
CA LEU A 55 4.91 9.44 4.85
C LEU A 55 3.67 9.13 5.69
N ALA A 56 2.48 9.14 5.09
CA ALA A 56 1.23 8.82 5.76
C ALA A 56 1.24 7.38 6.30
N SER A 57 1.74 6.42 5.53
CA SER A 57 1.89 5.03 5.95
C SER A 57 2.81 4.88 7.17
N GLY A 58 3.99 5.50 7.12
CA GLY A 58 4.93 5.51 8.26
C GLY A 58 4.35 6.18 9.50
N TYR A 59 3.60 7.27 9.32
CA TYR A 59 2.93 7.96 10.42
C TYR A 59 1.84 7.09 11.07
N ILE A 60 1.00 6.44 10.26
CA ILE A 60 -0.05 5.51 10.76
C ILE A 60 0.57 4.42 11.61
N HIS A 61 1.69 3.85 11.17
CA HIS A 61 2.36 2.78 11.90
C HIS A 61 2.80 3.21 13.30
N LYS A 62 3.19 4.47 13.48
CA LYS A 62 3.69 5.00 14.76
C LYS A 62 2.61 5.64 15.62
N TYR A 63 1.66 6.36 15.01
CA TYR A 63 0.72 7.23 15.72
C TYR A 63 -0.75 6.86 15.49
N GLY A 64 -1.03 5.97 14.53
CA GLY A 64 -2.41 5.65 14.12
C GLY A 64 -3.02 6.67 13.18
N TYR A 65 -4.33 6.57 13.02
CA TYR A 65 -5.11 7.47 12.15
C TYR A 65 -5.54 8.72 12.92
N ASP A 66 -5.23 9.88 12.36
CA ASP A 66 -5.68 11.18 12.83
C ASP A 66 -6.03 12.11 11.64
N LYS A 67 -6.34 13.37 11.95
CA LYS A 67 -6.69 14.37 10.94
C LYS A 67 -5.55 14.62 9.93
N PHE A 68 -4.30 14.58 10.39
CA PHE A 68 -3.14 14.79 9.50
C PHE A 68 -3.06 13.68 8.45
N VAL A 69 -3.20 12.42 8.87
CA VAL A 69 -3.19 11.27 7.96
C VAL A 69 -4.28 11.39 6.89
N ILE A 70 -5.50 11.74 7.30
CA ILE A 70 -6.62 11.86 6.36
C ILE A 70 -6.38 12.99 5.34
N GLN A 71 -5.83 14.12 5.77
CA GLN A 71 -5.44 15.20 4.88
C GLN A 71 -4.35 14.77 3.89
N CYS A 72 -3.35 13.98 4.34
CA CYS A 72 -2.34 13.41 3.45
C CYS A 72 -2.98 12.48 2.42
N ILE A 73 -3.83 11.53 2.84
CA ILE A 73 -4.52 10.59 1.96
C ILE A 73 -5.36 11.32 0.91
N ASP A 74 -6.15 12.32 1.33
CA ASP A 74 -7.00 13.08 0.42
C ASP A 74 -6.17 13.89 -0.58
N SER A 75 -5.05 14.47 -0.14
CA SER A 75 -4.11 15.16 -1.03
C SER A 75 -3.46 14.20 -2.03
N VAL A 76 -3.06 13.01 -1.61
CA VAL A 76 -2.54 11.98 -2.50
C VAL A 76 -3.58 11.62 -3.57
N LEU A 77 -4.80 11.33 -3.16
CA LEU A 77 -5.87 10.91 -4.07
C LEU A 77 -6.35 12.02 -5.02
N ALA A 78 -6.15 13.30 -4.66
CA ALA A 78 -6.41 14.43 -5.55
C ALA A 78 -5.44 14.48 -6.74
N HIS A 79 -4.18 14.06 -6.55
CA HIS A 79 -3.14 14.09 -7.59
C HIS A 79 -2.86 12.71 -8.22
N ALA A 80 -3.13 11.64 -7.50
CA ALA A 80 -2.97 10.25 -7.93
C ALA A 80 -4.20 9.41 -7.53
N PRO A 81 -5.34 9.53 -8.25
CA PRO A 81 -6.61 8.90 -7.87
C PRO A 81 -6.59 7.37 -7.81
N THR A 82 -5.62 6.75 -8.48
CA THR A 82 -5.40 5.29 -8.52
C THR A 82 -4.29 4.82 -7.59
N ASN A 83 -3.79 5.70 -6.70
CA ASN A 83 -2.76 5.29 -5.72
C ASN A 83 -3.34 4.24 -4.76
N THR A 84 -2.93 2.99 -4.94
CA THR A 84 -3.45 1.84 -4.20
C THR A 84 -3.17 1.92 -2.71
N SER A 85 -1.99 2.42 -2.31
CA SER A 85 -1.63 2.59 -0.90
C SER A 85 -2.55 3.59 -0.21
N ALA A 86 -2.81 4.74 -0.84
CA ALA A 86 -3.72 5.75 -0.30
C ALA A 86 -5.17 5.24 -0.23
N LEU A 87 -5.65 4.52 -1.27
CA LEU A 87 -6.97 3.89 -1.25
C LEU A 87 -7.07 2.84 -0.15
N ALA A 88 -6.07 1.98 0.03
CA ALA A 88 -6.04 0.98 1.09
C ALA A 88 -6.05 1.63 2.48
N MET A 89 -5.22 2.66 2.72
CA MET A 89 -5.25 3.42 3.97
C MET A 89 -6.61 4.07 4.22
N LYS A 90 -7.25 4.62 3.18
CA LYS A 90 -8.59 5.22 3.28
C LYS A 90 -9.66 4.19 3.61
N SER A 91 -9.62 3.00 3.00
CA SER A 91 -10.56 1.91 3.30
C SER A 91 -10.41 1.42 4.74
N ASN A 92 -9.16 1.29 5.23
CA ASN A 92 -8.88 0.92 6.62
C ASN A 92 -9.41 1.96 7.60
N TYR A 93 -9.21 3.25 7.32
CA TYR A 93 -9.76 4.33 8.14
C TYR A 93 -11.28 4.23 8.25
N HIS A 94 -12.00 4.12 7.13
CA HIS A 94 -13.46 3.97 7.14
C HIS A 94 -13.90 2.69 7.83
N SER A 95 -13.14 1.59 7.71
CA SER A 95 -13.44 0.33 8.40
C SER A 95 -13.32 0.47 9.92
N ILE A 96 -12.28 1.15 10.40
CA ILE A 96 -12.09 1.43 11.84
C ILE A 96 -13.22 2.32 12.36
N GLN A 97 -13.55 3.39 11.66
CA GLN A 97 -14.65 4.28 12.04
C GLN A 97 -15.99 3.53 12.09
N LEU A 98 -16.30 2.79 11.02
CA LEU A 98 -17.53 2.02 10.95
C LEU A 98 -17.62 0.98 12.07
N SER A 99 -16.54 0.23 12.32
CA SER A 99 -16.48 -0.77 13.39
C SER A 99 -16.75 -0.13 14.75
N TYR A 100 -16.13 1.01 15.02
CA TYR A 100 -16.30 1.72 16.30
C TYR A 100 -17.75 2.17 16.50
N VAL A 101 -18.36 2.86 15.53
CA VAL A 101 -19.72 3.39 15.69
C VAL A 101 -20.79 2.30 15.60
N ALA A 102 -20.60 1.26 14.78
CA ALA A 102 -21.52 0.14 14.68
C ALA A 102 -21.56 -0.68 15.99
N HIS A 103 -20.41 -0.83 16.64
CA HIS A 103 -20.32 -1.52 17.94
C HIS A 103 -21.17 -0.83 19.01
N GLN A 104 -21.25 0.50 19.01
CA GLN A 104 -22.06 1.27 19.98
C GLN A 104 -23.56 1.00 19.86
N VAL A 105 -24.03 0.51 18.70
CA VAL A 105 -25.44 0.19 18.43
C VAL A 105 -25.69 -1.32 18.29
N GLY A 106 -24.74 -2.14 18.78
CA GLY A 106 -24.86 -3.60 18.79
C GLY A 106 -24.49 -4.28 17.47
N SER A 107 -23.74 -3.62 16.59
CA SER A 107 -23.26 -4.15 15.31
C SER A 107 -24.36 -4.78 14.44
N PRO A 108 -25.47 -4.10 14.18
CA PRO A 108 -26.56 -4.66 13.39
C PRO A 108 -26.15 -4.85 11.92
N PRO A 109 -26.84 -5.73 11.17
CA PRO A 109 -26.59 -5.96 9.76
C PRO A 109 -26.86 -4.69 8.92
N PRO A 110 -26.27 -4.58 7.70
CA PRO A 110 -26.36 -3.37 6.87
C PRO A 110 -27.78 -2.89 6.59
N ASP A 111 -28.74 -3.79 6.39
CA ASP A 111 -30.13 -3.42 6.14
C ASP A 111 -30.76 -2.72 7.36
N THR A 112 -30.46 -3.18 8.57
CA THR A 112 -30.89 -2.53 9.81
C THR A 112 -30.18 -1.17 9.99
N LEU A 113 -28.90 -1.07 9.63
CA LEU A 113 -28.17 0.21 9.65
C LEU A 113 -28.85 1.22 8.71
N LYS A 114 -29.23 0.80 7.51
CA LYS A 114 -29.87 1.66 6.52
C LYS A 114 -31.17 2.29 7.03
N VAL A 115 -31.99 1.52 7.74
CA VAL A 115 -33.29 1.97 8.21
C VAL A 115 -33.18 2.74 9.52
N ASN A 116 -32.44 2.19 10.49
CA ASN A 116 -32.47 2.70 11.88
C ASN A 116 -31.31 3.67 12.17
N TYR A 117 -30.21 3.59 11.43
CA TYR A 117 -28.98 4.35 11.68
C TYR A 117 -28.37 4.91 10.38
N PRO A 118 -29.08 5.81 9.67
CA PRO A 118 -28.65 6.26 8.32
C PRO A 118 -27.27 6.92 8.30
N GLN A 119 -26.85 7.56 9.41
CA GLN A 119 -25.53 8.18 9.53
C GLN A 119 -24.41 7.10 9.56
N ILE A 120 -24.65 5.98 10.24
CA ILE A 120 -23.70 4.85 10.26
C ILE A 120 -23.71 4.14 8.91
N TYR A 121 -24.88 4.01 8.29
CA TYR A 121 -25.00 3.44 6.95
C TYR A 121 -24.23 4.26 5.90
N LYS A 122 -24.19 5.58 6.03
CA LYS A 122 -23.38 6.42 5.15
C LYS A 122 -21.88 6.08 5.23
N LEU A 123 -21.33 5.84 6.43
CA LEU A 123 -19.94 5.37 6.58
C LEU A 123 -19.72 4.00 5.94
N PHE A 124 -20.70 3.12 6.03
CA PHE A 124 -20.68 1.82 5.34
C PHE A 124 -20.60 2.00 3.81
N GLU A 125 -21.38 2.92 3.24
CA GLU A 125 -21.33 3.23 1.81
C GLU A 125 -20.01 3.88 1.40
N GLU A 126 -19.48 4.82 2.18
CA GLU A 126 -18.18 5.46 1.95
C GLU A 126 -17.06 4.41 1.88
N ARG A 127 -17.02 3.48 2.83
CA ARG A 127 -16.07 2.36 2.81
C ARG A 127 -16.22 1.52 1.54
N ASN A 128 -17.45 1.10 1.22
CA ASN A 128 -17.71 0.26 0.05
C ASN A 128 -17.37 0.97 -1.28
N ASN A 129 -17.51 2.30 -1.34
CA ASN A 129 -17.09 3.08 -2.49
C ASN A 129 -15.58 3.02 -2.71
N VAL A 130 -14.78 3.03 -1.63
CA VAL A 130 -13.32 2.87 -1.74
C VAL A 130 -12.95 1.46 -2.17
N TYR A 131 -13.61 0.42 -1.63
CA TYR A 131 -13.40 -0.97 -2.08
C TYR A 131 -13.74 -1.14 -3.57
N ARG A 132 -14.87 -0.60 -4.03
CA ARG A 132 -15.20 -0.66 -5.47
C ARG A 132 -14.13 -0.03 -6.35
N LYS A 133 -13.56 1.11 -5.94
CA LYS A 133 -12.44 1.72 -6.67
C LYS A 133 -11.21 0.82 -6.72
N LEU A 134 -10.87 0.14 -5.62
CA LEU A 134 -9.78 -0.82 -5.59
C LEU A 134 -10.04 -2.00 -6.54
N ASP A 135 -11.28 -2.53 -6.55
CA ASP A 135 -11.68 -3.59 -7.47
C ASP A 135 -11.62 -3.14 -8.93
N GLU A 136 -12.14 -1.94 -9.25
CA GLU A 136 -12.14 -1.35 -10.59
C GLU A 136 -10.73 -1.19 -11.17
N ILE A 137 -9.74 -0.85 -10.34
CA ILE A 137 -8.33 -0.73 -10.76
C ILE A 137 -7.59 -2.07 -10.71
N GLY A 138 -8.27 -3.18 -10.40
CA GLY A 138 -7.68 -4.51 -10.36
C GLY A 138 -6.73 -4.73 -9.18
N PHE A 139 -6.92 -3.98 -8.09
CA PHE A 139 -6.15 -4.23 -6.87
C PHE A 139 -6.59 -5.56 -6.24
N VAL A 140 -5.62 -6.42 -5.98
CA VAL A 140 -5.83 -7.67 -5.24
C VAL A 140 -4.86 -7.70 -4.08
N GLU A 141 -5.40 -7.83 -2.88
CA GLU A 141 -4.58 -7.99 -1.69
C GLU A 141 -3.81 -9.31 -1.76
N MET A 142 -2.54 -9.27 -1.38
CA MET A 142 -1.72 -10.49 -1.35
C MET A 142 -2.33 -11.50 -0.37
N PRO A 143 -2.63 -12.73 -0.81
CA PRO A 143 -3.12 -13.78 0.09
C PRO A 143 -2.17 -13.99 1.27
N LYS A 144 -2.74 -14.23 2.45
CA LYS A 144 -2.00 -14.33 3.70
C LYS A 144 -0.89 -15.40 3.64
N GLU A 145 -1.13 -16.51 2.98
CA GLU A 145 -0.20 -17.61 2.81
C GLU A 145 0.99 -17.20 1.94
N ILE A 146 0.74 -16.43 0.87
CA ILE A 146 1.78 -15.91 -0.01
C ILE A 146 2.60 -14.85 0.74
N TYR A 147 1.93 -13.94 1.47
CA TYR A 147 2.61 -12.95 2.31
C TYR A 147 3.50 -13.61 3.36
N GLN A 148 3.03 -14.64 4.05
CA GLN A 148 3.81 -15.37 5.05
C GLN A 148 5.02 -16.06 4.42
N THR A 149 4.86 -16.66 3.25
CA THR A 149 5.96 -17.31 2.49
C THR A 149 7.01 -16.28 2.08
N TRP A 150 6.57 -15.12 1.58
CA TRP A 150 7.44 -14.00 1.23
C TRP A 150 8.19 -13.48 2.46
N LEU A 151 7.51 -13.26 3.58
CA LEU A 151 8.11 -12.80 4.84
C LEU A 151 9.18 -13.77 5.34
N ASN A 152 8.91 -15.07 5.29
CA ASN A 152 9.86 -16.10 5.67
C ASN A 152 11.11 -16.10 4.76
N SER A 153 10.94 -15.84 3.46
CA SER A 153 12.08 -15.76 2.52
C SER A 153 12.94 -14.53 2.80
N VAL A 154 12.33 -13.39 3.10
CA VAL A 154 13.04 -12.15 3.47
C VAL A 154 13.83 -12.33 4.78
N ASN A 155 13.24 -12.97 5.79
CA ASN A 155 13.91 -13.24 7.06
C ASN A 155 15.12 -14.16 6.89
N LYS A 156 14.99 -15.24 6.10
CA LYS A 156 16.12 -16.13 5.78
C LYS A 156 17.25 -15.39 5.07
N GLU A 157 16.93 -14.52 4.11
CA GLU A 157 17.94 -13.74 3.40
C GLU A 157 18.63 -12.74 4.34
N LYS A 158 17.90 -12.12 5.26
CA LYS A 158 18.46 -11.25 6.29
C LYS A 158 19.43 -12.02 7.21
N GLU A 159 19.04 -13.17 7.71
CA GLU A 159 19.88 -14.06 8.53
C GLU A 159 21.16 -14.47 7.79
N ARG A 160 21.05 -14.81 6.49
CA ARG A 160 22.21 -15.15 5.65
C ARG A 160 23.17 -13.97 5.55
N ARG A 161 22.68 -12.77 5.26
CA ARG A 161 23.50 -11.54 5.17
C ARG A 161 24.20 -11.21 6.49
N GLU A 162 23.50 -11.33 7.61
CA GLU A 162 24.09 -11.10 8.94
C GLU A 162 25.17 -12.14 9.28
N HIS A 163 24.99 -13.40 8.85
CA HIS A 163 26.01 -14.43 8.99
C HIS A 163 27.24 -14.11 8.14
N ASP A 164 27.06 -13.74 6.88
CA ASP A 164 28.13 -13.40 5.96
C ASP A 164 28.95 -12.20 6.48
N ILE A 165 28.29 -11.17 7.00
CA ILE A 165 28.96 -9.99 7.61
C ILE A 165 29.78 -10.42 8.83
N ARG A 166 29.22 -11.26 9.70
CA ARG A 166 29.94 -11.79 10.87
C ARG A 166 31.15 -12.61 10.46
N TYR A 167 31.01 -13.45 9.45
CA TYR A 167 32.11 -14.24 8.91
C TYR A 167 33.23 -13.37 8.33
N GLN A 168 32.91 -12.36 7.50
CA GLN A 168 33.87 -11.42 6.94
C GLN A 168 34.59 -10.61 8.02
N ASN A 169 33.88 -10.17 9.06
CA ASN A 169 34.49 -9.47 10.17
C ASN A 169 35.43 -10.36 10.99
N ALA A 170 35.09 -11.65 11.17
CA ALA A 170 35.97 -12.59 11.84
C ALA A 170 37.26 -12.86 11.04
N LEU A 171 37.20 -12.96 9.72
CA LEU A 171 38.38 -13.10 8.86
C LEU A 171 39.34 -11.90 9.00
N ARG A 172 38.81 -10.68 9.03
CA ARG A 172 39.64 -9.46 9.20
C ARG A 172 40.37 -9.35 10.55
N LEU A 173 39.95 -10.11 11.55
CA LEU A 173 40.60 -10.15 12.86
C LEU A 173 41.74 -11.17 12.94
N ILE A 174 41.87 -12.04 11.92
CA ILE A 174 42.87 -13.10 11.84
C ILE A 174 44.03 -12.69 10.93
N GLU A 175 43.80 -11.75 10.01
CA GLU A 175 44.83 -11.08 9.18
C GLU A 175 45.56 -9.99 9.95
#